data_39be1cb357b0b51e9c3356a1b8f4e3fa
#
_entry.id   39be1cb357b0b51e9c3356a1b8f4e3fa
#
_cell.length_a   1.000
_cell.length_b   1.000
_cell.length_c   1.000
_cell.angle_alpha   90.00
_cell.angle_beta   90.00
_cell.angle_gamma   90.00
#
_symmetry.space_group_name_H-M   'P 1'
#
loop_
_entity.id
_entity.type
_entity.pdbx_description
1 polymer ?
#
loop_
_entity_poly.entity_id
_entity_poly.type
_entity_poly.pdbx_seq_one_letter_code
_entity_poly.pdbx_strand_id
1 'polypeptide(L)'
;VVERAGGKLTVTAMLLKITAQALEKFPKFNASLDFKNKEIVYKKYIHMGVAVDTERGLLVPVIKDVNKKTITELSIELGELAEKARSKKIMPDELQGGNFAISNLGGIGGTNFTPIVYRPNVAIMGVSRSTVEPVFVDGEFKPRTMLPLSLSYDHRLIDGAEAARFLRWICEALENSLITMF
;
A
#
# COMPACT_ATOMS: atom_id res chain seq x y z
N VAL A 1 11.34 16.71 10.14
CA VAL A 1 10.15 16.62 11.01
C VAL A 1 9.95 15.19 11.46
N VAL A 2 9.80 14.21 10.54
CA VAL A 2 9.55 12.79 10.85
C VAL A 2 10.65 12.20 11.75
N GLU A 3 11.91 12.38 11.39
CA GLU A 3 13.07 11.87 12.18
C GLU A 3 13.16 12.47 13.59
N ARG A 4 12.84 13.78 13.73
CA ARG A 4 12.77 14.44 15.06
C ARG A 4 11.66 13.90 15.94
N ALA A 5 10.62 13.32 15.33
CA ALA A 5 9.51 12.67 16.04
C ALA A 5 9.76 11.16 16.28
N GLY A 6 10.95 10.64 15.96
CA GLY A 6 11.31 9.23 16.19
C GLY A 6 10.87 8.28 15.07
N GLY A 7 10.31 8.79 13.97
CA GLY A 7 9.92 8.01 12.81
C GLY A 7 10.99 7.99 11.71
N LYS A 8 10.88 7.05 10.77
CA LYS A 8 11.69 7.01 9.55
C LYS A 8 10.78 7.20 8.33
N LEU A 9 10.97 8.28 7.58
CA LEU A 9 10.24 8.50 6.35
C LEU A 9 10.68 7.47 5.29
N THR A 10 9.77 6.58 4.94
CA THR A 10 9.98 5.53 3.94
C THR A 10 9.01 5.68 2.79
N VAL A 11 9.35 5.10 1.63
CA VAL A 11 8.43 5.00 0.49
C VAL A 11 7.12 4.31 0.89
N THR A 12 7.18 3.30 1.76
CA THR A 12 5.98 2.61 2.26
C THR A 12 5.07 3.54 3.05
N ALA A 13 5.62 4.40 3.91
CA ALA A 13 4.81 5.37 4.67
C ALA A 13 4.14 6.41 3.74
N MET A 14 4.83 6.86 2.71
CA MET A 14 4.25 7.73 1.68
C MET A 14 3.13 7.02 0.90
N LEU A 15 3.39 5.79 0.46
CA LEU A 15 2.40 4.96 -0.24
C LEU A 15 1.17 4.66 0.61
N LEU A 16 1.31 4.43 1.92
CA LEU A 16 0.17 4.28 2.84
C LEU A 16 -0.75 5.50 2.78
N LYS A 17 -0.18 6.71 2.88
CA LYS A 17 -0.98 7.95 2.84
C LYS A 17 -1.66 8.15 1.48
N ILE A 18 -0.91 8.01 0.40
CA ILE A 18 -1.42 8.16 -0.97
C ILE A 18 -2.49 7.11 -1.28
N THR A 19 -2.23 5.84 -0.93
CA THR A 19 -3.19 4.77 -1.18
C THR A 19 -4.46 4.95 -0.36
N ALA A 20 -4.38 5.46 0.87
CA ALA A 20 -5.58 5.77 1.66
C ALA A 20 -6.48 6.80 0.95
N GLN A 21 -5.92 7.84 0.35
CA GLN A 21 -6.66 8.82 -0.46
C GLN A 21 -7.22 8.18 -1.76
N ALA A 22 -6.44 7.29 -2.38
CA ALA A 22 -6.92 6.53 -3.53
C ALA A 22 -8.13 5.65 -3.17
N LEU A 23 -8.14 5.02 -1.99
CA LEU A 23 -9.26 4.20 -1.51
C LEU A 23 -10.53 5.02 -1.25
N GLU A 24 -10.41 6.28 -0.85
CA GLU A 24 -11.54 7.22 -0.75
C GLU A 24 -12.12 7.56 -2.13
N LYS A 25 -11.25 7.77 -3.11
CA LYS A 25 -11.63 8.11 -4.49
C LYS A 25 -12.17 6.91 -5.26
N PHE A 26 -11.68 5.71 -4.99
CA PHE A 26 -12.03 4.45 -5.66
C PHE A 26 -12.58 3.42 -4.66
N PRO A 27 -13.82 3.59 -4.17
CA PRO A 27 -14.35 2.85 -3.04
C PRO A 27 -14.49 1.33 -3.27
N LYS A 28 -14.52 0.85 -4.51
CA LYS A 28 -14.52 -0.59 -4.80
C LYS A 28 -13.26 -1.29 -4.27
N PHE A 29 -12.11 -0.60 -4.23
CA PHE A 29 -10.87 -1.14 -3.68
C PHE A 29 -10.88 -1.22 -2.15
N ASN A 30 -11.82 -0.52 -1.50
CA ASN A 30 -12.05 -0.54 -0.06
C ASN A 30 -13.32 -1.33 0.31
N ALA A 31 -13.58 -2.41 -0.40
CA ALA A 31 -14.76 -3.27 -0.20
C ALA A 31 -14.35 -4.71 0.15
N SER A 32 -15.32 -5.52 0.48
CA SER A 32 -15.20 -6.97 0.58
C SER A 32 -16.43 -7.64 -0.02
N LEU A 33 -16.27 -8.90 -0.46
CA LEU A 33 -17.35 -9.71 -1.02
C LEU A 33 -17.94 -10.62 0.06
N ASP A 34 -19.21 -10.46 0.35
CA ASP A 34 -19.99 -11.41 1.16
C ASP A 34 -20.68 -12.42 0.23
N PHE A 35 -20.09 -13.61 0.11
CA PHE A 35 -20.63 -14.65 -0.76
C PHE A 35 -21.90 -15.29 -0.23
N LYS A 36 -22.10 -15.26 1.08
CA LYS A 36 -23.28 -15.85 1.72
C LYS A 36 -24.55 -15.05 1.40
N ASN A 37 -24.43 -13.73 1.52
CA ASN A 37 -25.53 -12.81 1.27
C ASN A 37 -25.54 -12.27 -0.17
N LYS A 38 -24.50 -12.59 -0.98
CA LYS A 38 -24.30 -12.07 -2.35
C LYS A 38 -24.23 -10.54 -2.40
N GLU A 39 -23.50 -9.95 -1.46
CA GLU A 39 -23.41 -8.52 -1.28
C GLU A 39 -21.96 -8.02 -1.44
N ILE A 40 -21.82 -6.76 -1.86
CA ILE A 40 -20.58 -6.01 -1.82
C ILE A 40 -20.64 -5.11 -0.59
N VAL A 41 -19.72 -5.29 0.35
CA VAL A 41 -19.67 -4.54 1.59
C VAL A 41 -18.62 -3.44 1.46
N TYR A 42 -19.05 -2.20 1.19
CA TYR A 42 -18.19 -1.03 1.17
C TYR A 42 -17.81 -0.60 2.59
N LYS A 43 -16.51 -0.50 2.86
CA LYS A 43 -16.02 -0.09 4.17
C LYS A 43 -16.02 1.44 4.27
N LYS A 44 -16.40 1.95 5.45
CA LYS A 44 -16.36 3.39 5.78
C LYS A 44 -15.09 3.79 6.55
N TYR A 45 -14.20 2.86 6.78
CA TYR A 45 -12.90 3.04 7.42
C TYR A 45 -11.79 2.53 6.50
N ILE A 46 -10.60 3.03 6.68
CA ILE A 46 -9.45 2.63 5.86
C ILE A 46 -8.36 2.10 6.79
N HIS A 47 -8.28 0.76 6.84
CA HIS A 47 -7.30 0.02 7.61
C HIS A 47 -6.39 -0.73 6.63
N MET A 48 -5.09 -0.50 6.70
CA MET A 48 -4.17 -1.04 5.70
C MET A 48 -3.16 -1.99 6.31
N GLY A 49 -3.09 -3.18 5.74
CA GLY A 49 -2.07 -4.16 6.07
C GLY A 49 -0.75 -3.82 5.39
N VAL A 50 0.36 -4.04 6.08
CA VAL A 50 1.69 -3.96 5.49
C VAL A 50 2.42 -5.28 5.72
N ALA A 51 2.84 -5.92 4.63
CA ALA A 51 3.55 -7.18 4.70
C ALA A 51 4.94 -6.99 5.32
N VAL A 52 5.24 -7.73 6.37
CA VAL A 52 6.52 -7.75 7.09
C VAL A 52 7.10 -9.15 7.05
N ASP A 53 8.28 -9.27 6.50
CA ASP A 53 9.05 -10.53 6.53
C ASP A 53 9.63 -10.77 7.91
N THR A 54 9.45 -12.00 8.43
CA THR A 54 9.93 -12.42 9.74
C THR A 54 10.53 -13.82 9.67
N GLU A 55 11.33 -14.19 10.66
CA GLU A 55 11.89 -15.55 10.76
C GLU A 55 10.84 -16.69 10.73
N ARG A 56 9.59 -16.38 11.07
CA ARG A 56 8.47 -17.35 11.08
C ARG A 56 7.60 -17.27 9.83
N GLY A 57 8.01 -16.50 8.83
CA GLY A 57 7.26 -16.24 7.61
C GLY A 57 6.65 -14.85 7.58
N LEU A 58 5.77 -14.63 6.60
CA LEU A 58 5.15 -13.34 6.33
C LEU A 58 4.02 -13.05 7.31
N LEU A 59 4.09 -11.90 7.99
CA LEU A 59 3.00 -11.32 8.77
C LEU A 59 2.50 -10.05 8.10
N VAL A 60 1.21 -9.74 8.31
CA VAL A 60 0.59 -8.53 7.73
C VAL A 60 -0.07 -7.72 8.84
N PRO A 61 0.72 -7.00 9.67
CA PRO A 61 0.16 -6.05 10.63
C PRO A 61 -0.68 -4.98 9.96
N VAL A 62 -1.71 -4.51 10.68
CA VAL A 62 -2.73 -3.60 10.18
C VAL A 62 -2.63 -2.26 10.88
N ILE A 63 -2.39 -1.21 10.11
CA ILE A 63 -2.49 0.18 10.56
C ILE A 63 -3.95 0.61 10.41
N LYS A 64 -4.58 1.00 11.51
CA LYS A 64 -5.99 1.41 11.52
C LYS A 64 -6.13 2.90 11.19
N ASP A 65 -7.25 3.28 10.55
CA ASP A 65 -7.62 4.67 10.23
C ASP A 65 -6.51 5.47 9.52
N VAL A 66 -5.87 4.85 8.51
CA VAL A 66 -4.72 5.42 7.79
C VAL A 66 -5.02 6.80 7.19
N ASN A 67 -6.24 7.01 6.69
CA ASN A 67 -6.67 8.28 6.11
C ASN A 67 -6.67 9.44 7.12
N LYS A 68 -6.92 9.17 8.41
CA LYS A 68 -6.96 10.17 9.48
C LYS A 68 -5.57 10.54 10.02
N LYS A 69 -4.54 9.77 9.70
CA LYS A 69 -3.19 9.93 10.22
C LYS A 69 -2.32 10.78 9.30
N THR A 70 -1.43 11.53 9.89
CA THR A 70 -0.37 12.24 9.18
C THR A 70 0.72 11.27 8.73
N ILE A 71 1.55 11.68 7.78
CA ILE A 71 2.69 10.88 7.31
C ILE A 71 3.69 10.59 8.46
N THR A 72 3.81 11.51 9.41
CA THR A 72 4.67 11.33 10.59
C THR A 72 4.14 10.23 11.50
N GLU A 73 2.85 10.25 11.84
CA GLU A 73 2.21 9.21 12.63
C GLU A 73 2.28 7.85 11.94
N LEU A 74 2.02 7.80 10.64
CA LEU A 74 2.14 6.57 9.84
C LEU A 74 3.57 6.02 9.84
N SER A 75 4.58 6.89 9.78
CA SER A 75 5.99 6.47 9.77
C SER A 75 6.41 5.87 11.11
N ILE A 76 5.93 6.41 12.22
CA ILE A 76 6.19 5.91 13.57
C ILE A 76 5.49 4.57 13.77
N GLU A 77 4.18 4.52 13.57
CA GLU A 77 3.36 3.32 13.79
C GLU A 77 3.80 2.15 12.88
N LEU A 78 4.15 2.42 11.63
CA LEU A 78 4.72 1.42 10.73
C LEU A 78 6.01 0.81 11.29
N GLY A 79 6.90 1.64 11.83
CA GLY A 79 8.15 1.21 12.45
C GLY A 79 7.91 0.33 13.68
N GLU A 80 7.00 0.75 14.56
CA GLU A 80 6.64 0.01 15.78
C GLU A 80 6.00 -1.34 15.46
N LEU A 81 5.05 -1.38 14.53
CA LEU A 81 4.38 -2.63 14.12
C LEU A 81 5.36 -3.60 13.45
N ALA A 82 6.26 -3.09 12.59
CA ALA A 82 7.28 -3.91 11.96
C ALA A 82 8.25 -4.51 12.99
N GLU A 83 8.65 -3.74 14.01
CA GLU A 83 9.51 -4.22 15.09
C GLU A 83 8.78 -5.25 15.97
N LYS A 84 7.52 -5.00 16.35
CA LYS A 84 6.69 -5.97 17.06
C LYS A 84 6.55 -7.29 16.30
N ALA A 85 6.34 -7.23 14.97
CA ALA A 85 6.24 -8.42 14.14
C ALA A 85 7.54 -9.24 14.16
N ARG A 86 8.70 -8.60 13.97
CA ARG A 86 10.02 -9.28 13.97
C ARG A 86 10.38 -9.80 15.35
N SER A 87 10.11 -9.04 16.41
CA SER A 87 10.41 -9.43 17.82
C SER A 87 9.38 -10.40 18.41
N LYS A 88 8.41 -10.88 17.63
CA LYS A 88 7.38 -11.84 18.06
C LYS A 88 6.44 -11.29 19.16
N LYS A 89 6.28 -9.97 19.22
CA LYS A 89 5.43 -9.27 20.18
C LYS A 89 4.12 -8.76 19.59
N ILE A 90 3.86 -9.04 18.31
CA ILE A 90 2.63 -8.64 17.62
C ILE A 90 1.43 -9.38 18.21
N MET A 91 0.35 -8.67 18.45
CA MET A 91 -0.89 -9.24 19.00
C MET A 91 -1.83 -9.66 17.86
N PRO A 92 -2.70 -10.67 18.07
CA PRO A 92 -3.63 -11.14 17.03
C PRO A 92 -4.58 -10.07 16.49
N ASP A 93 -4.99 -9.10 17.30
CA ASP A 93 -5.86 -8.00 16.90
C ASP A 93 -5.13 -6.93 16.03
N GLU A 94 -3.79 -6.89 16.11
CA GLU A 94 -2.95 -6.07 15.23
C GLU A 94 -2.78 -6.67 13.82
N LEU A 95 -3.23 -7.92 13.61
CA LEU A 95 -3.19 -8.63 12.32
C LEU A 95 -4.55 -8.71 11.62
N GLN A 96 -5.58 -8.08 12.19
CA GLN A 96 -6.96 -8.21 11.72
C GLN A 96 -7.59 -6.87 11.34
N GLY A 97 -8.63 -6.95 10.51
CA GLY A 97 -9.46 -5.80 10.15
C GLY A 97 -8.93 -4.96 9.00
N GLY A 98 -7.87 -5.40 8.31
CA GLY A 98 -7.37 -4.74 7.10
C GLY A 98 -8.36 -4.79 5.94
N ASN A 99 -8.38 -3.73 5.13
CA ASN A 99 -9.24 -3.59 3.94
C ASN A 99 -8.44 -3.67 2.64
N PHE A 100 -7.18 -3.26 2.70
CA PHE A 100 -6.23 -3.24 1.60
C PHE A 100 -4.84 -3.58 2.15
N ALA A 101 -3.94 -4.06 1.32
CA ALA A 101 -2.59 -4.37 1.79
C ALA A 101 -1.52 -3.84 0.82
N ILE A 102 -0.36 -3.52 1.40
CA ILE A 102 0.86 -3.21 0.65
C ILE A 102 1.92 -4.26 1.00
N SER A 103 2.50 -4.87 -0.04
CA SER A 103 3.66 -5.75 0.07
C SER A 103 4.86 -5.08 -0.59
N ASN A 104 5.90 -4.77 0.18
CA ASN A 104 7.10 -4.11 -0.33
C ASN A 104 8.31 -5.06 -0.26
N LEU A 105 8.78 -5.49 -1.43
CA LEU A 105 9.98 -6.32 -1.59
C LEU A 105 11.21 -5.53 -2.05
N GLY A 106 11.11 -4.20 -2.17
CA GLY A 106 12.19 -3.35 -2.67
C GLY A 106 13.50 -3.46 -1.90
N GLY A 107 13.45 -3.74 -0.60
CA GLY A 107 14.63 -3.98 0.23
C GLY A 107 15.24 -5.38 0.07
N ILE A 108 14.47 -6.35 -0.42
CA ILE A 108 14.91 -7.75 -0.59
C ILE A 108 15.49 -7.94 -1.99
N GLY A 109 14.77 -7.51 -3.03
CA GLY A 109 15.22 -7.63 -4.42
C GLY A 109 14.05 -7.82 -5.39
N GLY A 110 14.38 -8.13 -6.65
CA GLY A 110 13.40 -8.32 -7.72
C GLY A 110 12.96 -7.02 -8.39
N THR A 111 12.66 -7.11 -9.67
CA THR A 111 12.22 -5.98 -10.50
C THR A 111 10.71 -5.87 -10.55
N ASN A 112 10.02 -7.01 -10.47
CA ASN A 112 8.56 -7.09 -10.46
C ASN A 112 8.11 -8.36 -9.71
N PHE A 113 6.93 -8.33 -9.12
CA PHE A 113 6.24 -9.50 -8.59
C PHE A 113 4.73 -9.28 -8.61
N THR A 114 3.98 -10.36 -8.51
CA THR A 114 2.52 -10.33 -8.43
C THR A 114 2.10 -10.75 -7.03
N PRO A 115 1.66 -9.83 -6.16
CA PRO A 115 1.17 -10.19 -4.84
C PRO A 115 -0.14 -10.97 -4.95
N ILE A 116 -0.40 -11.84 -3.97
CA ILE A 116 -1.64 -12.63 -3.92
C ILE A 116 -2.65 -11.92 -3.03
N VAL A 117 -3.85 -11.69 -3.56
CA VAL A 117 -4.97 -11.14 -2.79
C VAL A 117 -5.45 -12.17 -1.78
N TYR A 118 -5.58 -11.77 -0.51
CA TYR A 118 -6.10 -12.61 0.56
C TYR A 118 -7.38 -12.02 1.16
N ARG A 119 -8.32 -12.88 1.53
CA ARG A 119 -9.59 -12.46 2.14
C ARG A 119 -9.38 -11.79 3.51
N PRO A 120 -10.20 -10.78 3.84
CA PRO A 120 -11.38 -10.27 3.12
C PRO A 120 -11.06 -9.17 2.09
N ASN A 121 -9.79 -8.86 1.83
CA ASN A 121 -9.37 -7.84 0.88
C ASN A 121 -9.79 -8.21 -0.55
N VAL A 122 -10.04 -7.20 -1.37
CA VAL A 122 -10.32 -7.35 -2.81
C VAL A 122 -9.14 -6.89 -3.67
N ALA A 123 -8.13 -6.28 -3.07
CA ALA A 123 -6.92 -5.87 -3.77
C ALA A 123 -5.71 -5.80 -2.83
N ILE A 124 -4.52 -5.88 -3.44
CA ILE A 124 -3.22 -5.73 -2.80
C ILE A 124 -2.25 -5.07 -3.77
N MET A 125 -1.43 -4.14 -3.28
CA MET A 125 -0.39 -3.48 -4.05
C MET A 125 0.99 -4.05 -3.72
N GLY A 126 1.74 -4.41 -4.78
CA GLY A 126 3.14 -4.80 -4.69
C GLY A 126 4.05 -3.63 -5.02
N VAL A 127 5.15 -3.52 -4.28
CA VAL A 127 6.20 -2.53 -4.48
C VAL A 127 7.53 -3.25 -4.65
N SER A 128 8.19 -3.06 -5.79
CA SER A 128 9.48 -3.67 -6.09
C SER A 128 10.64 -2.69 -5.86
N ARG A 129 11.86 -3.13 -6.12
CA ARG A 129 13.05 -2.28 -5.96
C ARG A 129 13.04 -1.16 -6.99
N SER A 130 13.28 0.06 -6.51
CA SER A 130 13.52 1.19 -7.40
C SER A 130 14.88 1.06 -8.12
N THR A 131 14.90 1.40 -9.40
CA THR A 131 16.07 1.39 -10.26
C THR A 131 16.20 2.72 -11.02
N VAL A 132 17.41 3.09 -11.39
CA VAL A 132 17.61 4.24 -12.30
C VAL A 132 17.54 3.72 -13.72
N GLU A 133 16.60 4.28 -14.50
CA GLU A 133 16.34 3.87 -15.87
C GLU A 133 16.38 5.09 -16.82
N PRO A 134 16.79 4.90 -18.09
CA PRO A 134 16.73 5.95 -19.10
C PRO A 134 15.27 6.14 -19.55
N VAL A 135 14.68 7.28 -19.23
CA VAL A 135 13.34 7.66 -19.66
C VAL A 135 13.43 8.73 -20.73
N PHE A 136 12.70 8.56 -21.83
CA PHE A 136 12.65 9.54 -22.90
C PHE A 136 11.73 10.70 -22.52
N VAL A 137 12.28 11.90 -22.32
CA VAL A 137 11.57 13.11 -21.92
C VAL A 137 12.07 14.28 -22.74
N ASP A 138 11.15 15.04 -23.34
CA ASP A 138 11.46 16.25 -24.12
C ASP A 138 12.49 16.03 -25.25
N GLY A 139 12.42 14.88 -25.92
CA GLY A 139 13.28 14.57 -27.06
C GLY A 139 14.64 13.96 -26.72
N GLU A 140 14.94 13.69 -25.44
CA GLU A 140 16.20 13.10 -24.98
C GLU A 140 16.01 12.04 -23.88
N PHE A 141 16.99 11.16 -23.70
CA PHE A 141 17.00 10.20 -22.59
C PHE A 141 17.54 10.86 -21.32
N LYS A 142 16.73 10.85 -20.26
CA LYS A 142 17.12 11.36 -18.93
C LYS A 142 17.10 10.22 -17.90
N PRO A 143 18.09 10.13 -17.00
CA PRO A 143 18.03 9.16 -15.92
C PRO A 143 16.89 9.52 -14.95
N ARG A 144 16.03 8.55 -14.64
CA ARG A 144 14.93 8.69 -13.68
C ARG A 144 14.93 7.50 -12.73
N THR A 145 14.65 7.78 -11.47
CA THR A 145 14.39 6.69 -10.49
C THR A 145 12.97 6.18 -10.70
N MET A 146 12.88 4.95 -11.19
CA MET A 146 11.61 4.26 -11.42
C MET A 146 11.28 3.34 -10.25
N LEU A 147 10.05 3.42 -9.75
CA LEU A 147 9.53 2.55 -8.69
C LEU A 147 8.44 1.65 -9.30
N PRO A 148 8.72 0.36 -9.52
CA PRO A 148 7.72 -0.54 -10.07
C PRO A 148 6.63 -0.83 -9.05
N LEU A 149 5.38 -0.61 -9.45
CA LEU A 149 4.19 -0.94 -8.69
C LEU A 149 3.39 -2.01 -9.43
N SER A 150 2.88 -2.99 -8.70
CA SER A 150 1.95 -4.01 -9.21
C SER A 150 0.68 -4.01 -8.38
N LEU A 151 -0.44 -4.37 -9.01
CA LEU A 151 -1.74 -4.42 -8.36
C LEU A 151 -2.43 -5.75 -8.71
N SER A 152 -2.72 -6.54 -7.68
CA SER A 152 -3.58 -7.71 -7.81
C SER A 152 -4.94 -7.40 -7.21
N TYR A 153 -6.01 -7.87 -7.84
CA TYR A 153 -7.38 -7.58 -7.43
C TYR A 153 -8.35 -8.70 -7.78
N ASP A 154 -9.48 -8.73 -7.11
CA ASP A 154 -10.57 -9.66 -7.38
C ASP A 154 -11.37 -9.17 -8.59
N HIS A 155 -11.17 -9.85 -9.75
CA HIS A 155 -11.77 -9.45 -11.02
C HIS A 155 -13.30 -9.66 -11.08
N ARG A 156 -13.89 -10.20 -10.02
CA ARG A 156 -15.37 -10.26 -9.88
C ARG A 156 -15.98 -8.93 -9.46
N LEU A 157 -15.17 -8.05 -8.84
CA LEU A 157 -15.59 -6.73 -8.36
C LEU A 157 -14.94 -5.60 -9.15
N ILE A 158 -13.67 -5.72 -9.47
CA ILE A 158 -12.85 -4.67 -10.08
C ILE A 158 -12.48 -5.10 -11.49
N ASP A 159 -12.72 -4.26 -12.47
CA ASP A 159 -12.28 -4.50 -13.83
C ASP A 159 -10.90 -3.91 -14.13
N GLY A 160 -10.31 -4.30 -15.28
CA GLY A 160 -8.97 -3.87 -15.67
C GLY A 160 -8.83 -2.36 -15.87
N ALA A 161 -9.87 -1.69 -16.36
CA ALA A 161 -9.85 -0.25 -16.57
C ALA A 161 -9.89 0.52 -15.23
N GLU A 162 -10.69 0.05 -14.28
CA GLU A 162 -10.73 0.59 -12.91
C GLU A 162 -9.38 0.39 -12.21
N ALA A 163 -8.80 -0.81 -12.33
CA ALA A 163 -7.49 -1.13 -11.76
C ALA A 163 -6.38 -0.23 -12.34
N ALA A 164 -6.38 -0.01 -13.65
CA ALA A 164 -5.44 0.88 -14.31
C ALA A 164 -5.58 2.34 -13.84
N ARG A 165 -6.82 2.85 -13.72
CA ARG A 165 -7.07 4.21 -13.23
C ARG A 165 -6.65 4.39 -11.77
N PHE A 166 -6.92 3.41 -10.91
CA PHE A 166 -6.50 3.40 -9.52
C PHE A 166 -4.97 3.46 -9.40
N LEU A 167 -4.26 2.57 -10.09
CA LEU A 167 -2.80 2.53 -10.03
C LEU A 167 -2.18 3.77 -10.66
N ARG A 168 -2.71 4.25 -11.78
CA ARG A 168 -2.25 5.49 -12.44
C ARG A 168 -2.39 6.70 -11.53
N TRP A 169 -3.50 6.82 -10.81
CA TRP A 169 -3.69 7.91 -9.86
C TRP A 169 -2.64 7.89 -8.73
N ILE A 170 -2.30 6.70 -8.21
CA ILE A 170 -1.22 6.55 -7.21
C ILE A 170 0.12 6.97 -7.79
N CYS A 171 0.45 6.58 -9.02
CA CYS A 171 1.68 7.00 -9.70
C CYS A 171 1.73 8.54 -9.85
N GLU A 172 0.66 9.16 -10.33
CA GLU A 172 0.58 10.61 -10.49
C GLU A 172 0.74 11.35 -9.15
N ALA A 173 0.16 10.83 -8.08
CA ALA A 173 0.30 11.39 -6.74
C ALA A 173 1.73 11.26 -6.18
N LEU A 174 2.46 10.19 -6.54
CA LEU A 174 3.87 10.04 -6.22
C LEU A 174 4.76 10.99 -7.04
N GLU A 175 4.44 11.16 -8.32
CA GLU A 175 5.17 12.03 -9.24
C GLU A 175 4.92 13.51 -8.93
N ASN A 176 3.73 13.84 -8.42
CA ASN A 176 3.33 15.20 -8.06
C ASN A 176 2.59 15.23 -6.71
N SER A 177 3.34 15.50 -5.65
CA SER A 177 2.81 15.53 -4.28
C SER A 177 1.71 16.58 -4.05
N LEU A 178 1.55 17.57 -4.92
CA LEU A 178 0.46 18.55 -4.84
C LEU A 178 -0.93 17.91 -5.02
N ILE A 179 -1.03 16.80 -5.77
CA ILE A 179 -2.29 16.06 -5.96
C ILE A 179 -2.85 15.55 -4.62
N THR A 180 -1.99 15.31 -3.65
CA THR A 180 -2.38 14.79 -2.32
C THR A 180 -2.71 15.87 -1.30
N MET A 181 -2.60 17.15 -1.67
CA MET A 181 -2.85 18.28 -0.78
C MET A 181 -4.30 18.81 -0.90
N PHE A 182 -5.04 18.38 -1.91
CA PHE A 182 -6.42 18.73 -2.22
C PHE A 182 -7.30 17.48 -2.30
#